data_b39aa6857db7e48ad17feb8fcf8f1b45
#
_entry.id   b39aa6857db7e48ad17feb8fcf8f1b45
#
_cell.length_a   1.000
_cell.length_b   1.000
_cell.length_c   1.000
_cell.angle_alpha   90.00
_cell.angle_beta   90.00
_cell.angle_gamma   90.00
#
_symmetry.space_group_name_H-M   'P 1'
#
loop_
_entity.id
_entity.type
_entity.pdbx_description
1 polymer ?
#
loop_
_entity_poly.entity_id
_entity_poly.type
_entity_poly.pdbx_seq_one_letter_code
_entity_poly.pdbx_strand_id
1 'polypeptide(L)'
;MHWEFLIGRNWGQRAIILAAVGVYLYLFLTRPADARESLFGGLKTFGGLLTLILAAVLLASAIKTLIPAEVIQQHLGAEAGLKGVITGGLLGGLIQGGPYGVYPIIRGLQEEGMSIAAVLAMLIGYGAIGSDRIAYGITFFESRIIAIRVAVGVLLTVLACLIL
;
A
#
# COMPACT_ATOMS: atom_id res chain seq x y z
N MET A 1 14.35 27.57 3.03
CA MET A 1 14.80 26.30 2.39
C MET A 1 14.68 25.23 3.47
N HIS A 2 13.69 24.32 3.35
CA HIS A 2 13.35 23.39 4.44
C HIS A 2 14.32 22.20 4.45
N TRP A 3 15.33 22.28 5.28
CA TRP A 3 16.31 21.20 5.53
C TRP A 3 15.66 19.90 6.03
N GLU A 4 14.43 19.99 6.54
CA GLU A 4 13.64 18.83 6.99
C GLU A 4 13.38 17.81 5.87
N PHE A 5 13.40 18.24 4.61
CA PHE A 5 13.20 17.37 3.46
C PHE A 5 14.40 16.44 3.21
N LEU A 6 15.62 16.87 3.55
CA LEU A 6 16.85 16.10 3.36
C LEU A 6 17.22 15.24 4.56
N ILE A 7 16.89 15.70 5.79
CA ILE A 7 17.35 15.04 7.03
C ILE A 7 16.23 14.20 7.66
N GLY A 8 15.00 14.29 7.13
CA GLY A 8 13.84 13.57 7.68
C GLY A 8 13.18 14.32 8.85
N ARG A 9 11.85 14.21 8.91
CA ARG A 9 11.00 14.88 9.90
C ARG A 9 10.97 14.16 11.25
N ASN A 10 11.17 12.84 11.26
CA ASN A 10 11.07 11.98 12.44
C ASN A 10 12.42 11.29 12.74
N TRP A 11 12.64 10.94 14.02
CA TRP A 11 13.83 10.21 14.45
C TRP A 11 14.08 8.92 13.66
N GLY A 12 13.04 8.16 13.32
CA GLY A 12 13.14 6.95 12.51
C GLY A 12 13.66 7.22 11.09
N GLN A 13 13.18 8.29 10.45
CA GLN A 13 13.67 8.69 9.12
C GLN A 13 15.14 9.10 9.17
N ARG A 14 15.53 9.87 10.19
CA ARG A 14 16.92 10.28 10.40
C ARG A 14 17.84 9.09 10.62
N ALA A 15 17.41 8.12 11.45
CA ALA A 15 18.17 6.90 11.69
C ALA A 15 18.39 6.09 10.40
N ILE A 16 17.37 5.94 9.55
CA ILE A 16 17.47 5.22 8.26
C ILE A 16 18.41 5.98 7.31
N ILE A 17 18.29 7.30 7.21
CA ILE A 17 19.15 8.12 6.34
C ILE A 17 20.61 8.03 6.79
N LEU A 18 20.86 8.19 8.09
CA LEU A 18 22.23 8.09 8.64
C LEU A 18 22.82 6.69 8.47
N ALA A 19 22.02 5.65 8.69
CA ALA A 19 22.43 4.27 8.46
C ALA A 19 22.78 4.03 6.98
N ALA A 20 21.94 4.49 6.06
CA ALA A 20 22.21 4.37 4.63
C ALA A 20 23.52 5.09 4.24
N VAL A 21 23.69 6.34 4.68
CA VAL A 21 24.92 7.11 4.43
C VAL A 21 26.15 6.39 5.02
N GLY A 22 26.07 5.92 6.26
CA GLY A 22 27.18 5.21 6.92
C GLY A 22 27.56 3.92 6.21
N VAL A 23 26.57 3.11 5.82
CA VAL A 23 26.78 1.86 5.07
C VAL A 23 27.41 2.13 3.71
N TYR A 24 26.89 3.11 2.95
CA TYR A 24 27.47 3.45 1.65
C TYR A 24 28.87 4.04 1.76
N LEU A 25 29.13 4.86 2.78
CA LEU A 25 30.49 5.35 3.05
C LEU A 25 31.46 4.19 3.30
N TYR A 26 31.07 3.25 4.15
CA TYR A 26 31.85 2.05 4.41
C TYR A 26 32.08 1.21 3.14
N LEU A 27 31.03 0.97 2.34
CA LEU A 27 31.13 0.22 1.10
C LEU A 27 32.04 0.91 0.07
N PHE A 28 31.94 2.23 -0.09
CA PHE A 28 32.81 2.96 -1.01
C PHE A 28 34.28 2.91 -0.61
N LEU A 29 34.57 2.87 0.71
CA LEU A 29 35.93 2.76 1.22
C LEU A 29 36.51 1.34 1.11
N THR A 30 35.68 0.30 1.27
CA THR A 30 36.13 -1.09 1.35
C THR A 30 35.90 -1.88 0.06
N ARG A 31 34.79 -1.62 -0.65
CA ARG A 31 34.36 -2.35 -1.83
C ARG A 31 33.68 -1.42 -2.85
N PRO A 32 34.42 -0.57 -3.55
CA PRO A 32 33.85 0.47 -4.42
C PRO A 32 33.05 -0.08 -5.62
N ALA A 33 33.39 -1.27 -6.13
CA ALA A 33 32.63 -1.91 -7.21
C ALA A 33 31.22 -2.32 -6.74
N ASP A 34 31.13 -3.02 -5.60
CA ASP A 34 29.89 -3.47 -5.01
C ASP A 34 29.01 -2.27 -4.58
N ALA A 35 29.65 -1.19 -4.10
CA ALA A 35 28.96 0.04 -3.74
C ALA A 35 28.26 0.68 -4.94
N ARG A 36 28.91 0.73 -6.09
CA ARG A 36 28.33 1.27 -7.33
C ARG A 36 27.18 0.41 -7.82
N GLU A 37 27.35 -0.90 -7.89
CA GLU A 37 26.33 -1.84 -8.32
C GLU A 37 25.07 -1.74 -7.42
N SER A 38 25.27 -1.77 -6.10
CA SER A 38 24.21 -1.60 -5.12
C SER A 38 23.49 -0.26 -5.25
N LEU A 39 24.23 0.85 -5.46
CA LEU A 39 23.66 2.18 -5.65
C LEU A 39 22.78 2.24 -6.91
N PHE A 40 23.29 1.72 -8.05
CA PHE A 40 22.51 1.67 -9.27
C PHE A 40 21.27 0.79 -9.15
N GLY A 41 21.37 -0.36 -8.47
CA GLY A 41 20.25 -1.22 -8.15
C GLY A 41 19.18 -0.49 -7.33
N GLY A 42 19.60 0.22 -6.29
CA GLY A 42 18.71 1.04 -5.47
C GLY A 42 18.03 2.17 -6.24
N LEU A 43 18.78 2.90 -7.07
CA LEU A 43 18.22 3.96 -7.92
C LEU A 43 17.24 3.43 -8.97
N LYS A 44 17.52 2.28 -9.58
CA LYS A 44 16.60 1.62 -10.50
C LYS A 44 15.28 1.23 -9.81
N THR A 45 15.38 0.64 -8.63
CA THR A 45 14.21 0.29 -7.81
C THR A 45 13.41 1.55 -7.44
N PHE A 46 14.08 2.61 -7.02
CA PHE A 46 13.46 3.88 -6.70
C PHE A 46 12.74 4.49 -7.91
N GLY A 47 13.35 4.46 -9.10
CA GLY A 47 12.70 4.91 -10.34
C GLY A 47 11.41 4.15 -10.65
N GLY A 48 11.41 2.82 -10.47
CA GLY A 48 10.21 2.00 -10.62
C GLY A 48 9.11 2.34 -9.59
N LEU A 49 9.49 2.56 -8.33
CA LEU A 49 8.56 2.98 -7.29
C LEU A 49 7.99 4.38 -7.56
N LEU A 50 8.80 5.31 -8.05
CA LEU A 50 8.35 6.67 -8.38
C LEU A 50 7.28 6.65 -9.48
N THR A 51 7.46 5.84 -10.51
CA THR A 51 6.49 5.66 -11.58
C THR A 51 5.17 5.08 -11.04
N LEU A 52 5.25 4.08 -10.16
CA LEU A 52 4.07 3.49 -9.53
C LEU A 52 3.32 4.49 -8.65
N ILE A 53 4.04 5.26 -7.84
CA ILE A 53 3.44 6.30 -6.98
C ILE A 53 2.74 7.35 -7.83
N LEU A 54 3.39 7.83 -8.90
CA LEU A 54 2.79 8.80 -9.80
C LEU A 54 1.50 8.25 -10.44
N ALA A 55 1.54 7.03 -10.96
CA ALA A 55 0.37 6.39 -11.54
C ALA A 55 -0.76 6.22 -10.52
N ALA A 56 -0.45 5.83 -9.29
CA ALA A 56 -1.43 5.67 -8.22
C ALA A 56 -2.08 7.00 -7.79
N VAL A 57 -1.30 8.07 -7.69
CA VAL A 57 -1.81 9.42 -7.38
C VAL A 57 -2.70 9.94 -8.51
N LEU A 58 -2.30 9.74 -9.77
CA LEU A 58 -3.12 10.10 -10.93
C LEU A 58 -4.43 9.29 -10.96
N LEU A 59 -4.36 7.99 -10.68
CA LEU A 59 -5.55 7.15 -10.60
C LEU A 59 -6.48 7.59 -9.45
N ALA A 60 -5.93 7.88 -8.28
CA ALA A 60 -6.70 8.39 -7.15
C ALA A 60 -7.41 9.72 -7.50
N SER A 61 -6.71 10.62 -8.23
CA SER A 61 -7.31 11.87 -8.72
C SER A 61 -8.40 11.62 -9.76
N ALA A 62 -8.20 10.65 -10.67
CA ALA A 62 -9.20 10.27 -11.66
C ALA A 62 -10.45 9.66 -11.01
N ILE A 63 -10.31 8.84 -9.97
CA ILE A 63 -11.41 8.28 -9.18
C ILE A 63 -12.31 9.39 -8.64
N LYS A 64 -11.73 10.46 -8.06
CA LYS A 64 -12.48 11.61 -7.55
C LYS A 64 -13.28 12.33 -8.64
N THR A 65 -12.80 12.32 -9.87
CA THR A 65 -13.49 12.97 -10.99
C THR A 65 -14.56 12.08 -11.61
N LEU A 66 -14.32 10.77 -11.64
CA LEU A 66 -15.18 9.80 -12.33
C LEU A 66 -16.30 9.24 -11.45
N ILE A 67 -16.04 9.11 -10.15
CA ILE A 67 -17.01 8.56 -9.19
C ILE A 67 -17.58 9.71 -8.37
N PRO A 68 -18.90 9.98 -8.48
CA PRO A 68 -19.53 10.98 -7.62
C PRO A 68 -19.37 10.64 -6.14
N ALA A 69 -19.12 11.67 -5.32
CA ALA A 69 -18.93 11.48 -3.88
C ALA A 69 -20.13 10.81 -3.21
N GLU A 70 -21.34 11.04 -3.73
CA GLU A 70 -22.59 10.43 -3.27
C GLU A 70 -22.55 8.90 -3.38
N VAL A 71 -21.97 8.36 -4.46
CA VAL A 71 -21.82 6.91 -4.66
C VAL A 71 -20.86 6.32 -3.63
N ILE A 72 -19.75 7.03 -3.35
CA ILE A 72 -18.78 6.59 -2.35
C ILE A 72 -19.41 6.63 -0.96
N GLN A 73 -20.10 7.72 -0.62
CA GLN A 73 -20.77 7.89 0.66
C GLN A 73 -21.88 6.85 0.86
N GLN A 74 -22.69 6.57 -0.17
CA GLN A 74 -23.76 5.59 -0.11
C GLN A 74 -23.26 4.16 0.12
N HIS A 75 -22.14 3.77 -0.49
CA HIS A 75 -21.64 2.40 -0.45
C HIS A 75 -20.52 2.15 0.57
N LEU A 76 -19.75 3.17 0.90
CA LEU A 76 -18.56 3.09 1.76
C LEU A 76 -18.59 4.14 2.87
N GLY A 77 -19.58 5.02 2.91
CA GLY A 77 -19.76 6.05 3.93
C GLY A 77 -20.25 5.50 5.26
N ALA A 78 -20.44 6.37 6.23
CA ALA A 78 -20.90 6.00 7.57
C ALA A 78 -22.31 5.38 7.54
N GLU A 79 -23.19 5.83 6.68
CA GLU A 79 -24.57 5.33 6.55
C GLU A 79 -24.66 3.92 5.94
N ALA A 80 -23.61 3.50 5.20
CA ALA A 80 -23.55 2.15 4.65
C ALA A 80 -23.36 1.07 5.75
N GLY A 81 -22.93 1.48 6.95
CA GLY A 81 -22.75 0.61 8.10
C GLY A 81 -21.88 -0.61 7.80
N LEU A 82 -22.24 -1.76 8.33
CA LEU A 82 -21.50 -3.01 8.17
C LEU A 82 -21.33 -3.43 6.69
N LYS A 83 -22.32 -3.15 5.83
CA LYS A 83 -22.20 -3.46 4.40
C LYS A 83 -21.05 -2.69 3.76
N GLY A 84 -20.93 -1.40 4.06
CA GLY A 84 -19.83 -0.55 3.57
C GLY A 84 -18.47 -1.02 4.05
N VAL A 85 -18.38 -1.46 5.31
CA VAL A 85 -17.14 -1.99 5.90
C VAL A 85 -16.73 -3.29 5.21
N ILE A 86 -17.64 -4.25 5.04
CA ILE A 86 -17.35 -5.52 4.35
C ILE A 86 -16.96 -5.24 2.88
N THR A 87 -17.72 -4.39 2.20
CA THR A 87 -17.42 -4.02 0.80
C THR A 87 -16.04 -3.38 0.70
N GLY A 88 -15.71 -2.45 1.58
CA GLY A 88 -14.38 -1.85 1.67
C GLY A 88 -13.28 -2.90 1.87
N GLY A 89 -13.46 -3.83 2.80
CA GLY A 89 -12.52 -4.91 3.06
C GLY A 89 -12.28 -5.82 1.84
N LEU A 90 -13.33 -6.22 1.17
CA LEU A 90 -13.22 -7.05 -0.04
C LEU A 90 -12.57 -6.28 -1.21
N LEU A 91 -12.98 -5.03 -1.43
CA LEU A 91 -12.37 -4.17 -2.45
C LEU A 91 -10.88 -3.96 -2.17
N GLY A 92 -10.49 -3.74 -0.91
CA GLY A 92 -9.09 -3.65 -0.52
C GLY A 92 -8.27 -4.88 -0.91
N GLY A 93 -8.85 -6.07 -0.76
CA GLY A 93 -8.23 -7.33 -1.18
C GLY A 93 -8.00 -7.46 -2.68
N LEU A 94 -8.77 -6.73 -3.50
CA LEU A 94 -8.67 -6.75 -4.97
C LEU A 94 -7.69 -5.72 -5.51
N ILE A 95 -7.41 -4.64 -4.77
CA ILE A 95 -6.48 -3.60 -5.24
C ILE A 95 -5.05 -4.15 -5.27
N GLN A 96 -4.37 -3.89 -6.38
CA GLN A 96 -2.99 -4.29 -6.62
C GLN A 96 -2.06 -3.07 -6.63
N GLY A 97 -0.74 -3.30 -6.52
CA GLY A 97 0.26 -2.24 -6.66
C GLY A 97 1.05 -1.94 -5.40
N GLY A 98 0.97 -2.79 -4.39
CA GLY A 98 1.69 -2.59 -3.13
C GLY A 98 1.20 -1.38 -2.34
N PRO A 99 1.84 -1.06 -1.19
CA PRO A 99 1.40 0.05 -0.34
C PRO A 99 1.51 1.41 -1.05
N TYR A 100 2.47 1.58 -1.93
CA TYR A 100 2.70 2.81 -2.68
C TYR A 100 1.58 3.12 -3.70
N GLY A 101 0.90 2.07 -4.19
CA GLY A 101 -0.27 2.20 -5.06
C GLY A 101 -1.58 2.30 -4.28
N VAL A 102 -1.74 1.44 -3.28
CA VAL A 102 -3.00 1.28 -2.54
C VAL A 102 -3.31 2.47 -1.63
N TYR A 103 -2.34 2.99 -0.90
CA TYR A 103 -2.57 4.07 0.06
C TYR A 103 -3.08 5.37 -0.57
N PRO A 104 -2.55 5.86 -1.71
CA PRO A 104 -3.11 7.03 -2.38
C PRO A 104 -4.56 6.82 -2.84
N ILE A 105 -4.91 5.61 -3.31
CA ILE A 105 -6.27 5.29 -3.73
C ILE A 105 -7.22 5.32 -2.54
N ILE A 106 -6.89 4.64 -1.44
CA ILE A 106 -7.71 4.64 -0.22
C ILE A 106 -7.87 6.06 0.32
N ARG A 107 -6.79 6.84 0.32
CA ARG A 107 -6.83 8.25 0.76
C ARG A 107 -7.77 9.07 -0.13
N GLY A 108 -7.72 8.87 -1.44
CA GLY A 108 -8.63 9.51 -2.38
C GLY A 108 -10.10 9.21 -2.07
N LEU A 109 -10.44 7.95 -1.84
CA LEU A 109 -11.81 7.52 -1.47
C LEU A 109 -12.24 8.11 -0.11
N GLN A 110 -11.32 8.18 0.86
CA GLN A 110 -11.60 8.79 2.17
C GLN A 110 -11.93 10.27 2.04
N GLU A 111 -11.24 11.00 1.18
CA GLU A 111 -11.50 12.43 0.94
C GLU A 111 -12.86 12.68 0.28
N GLU A 112 -13.41 11.70 -0.44
CA GLU A 112 -14.75 11.73 -1.03
C GLU A 112 -15.84 11.19 -0.07
N GLY A 113 -15.52 10.92 1.19
CA GLY A 113 -16.50 10.60 2.23
C GLY A 113 -16.59 9.14 2.63
N MET A 114 -15.61 8.31 2.26
CA MET A 114 -15.49 6.95 2.79
C MET A 114 -15.29 6.97 4.31
N SER A 115 -16.03 6.14 5.04
CA SER A 115 -15.94 6.06 6.51
C SER A 115 -14.60 5.52 6.99
N ILE A 116 -14.17 5.91 8.19
CA ILE A 116 -12.92 5.42 8.80
C ILE A 116 -12.96 3.89 8.95
N ALA A 117 -14.10 3.32 9.32
CA ALA A 117 -14.26 1.87 9.43
C ALA A 117 -14.05 1.16 8.08
N ALA A 118 -14.61 1.70 6.99
CA ALA A 118 -14.40 1.16 5.66
C ALA A 118 -12.93 1.35 5.17
N VAL A 119 -12.27 2.45 5.54
CA VAL A 119 -10.82 2.65 5.28
C VAL A 119 -9.99 1.58 5.97
N LEU A 120 -10.23 1.35 7.26
CA LEU A 120 -9.53 0.31 8.03
C LEU A 120 -9.79 -1.08 7.46
N ALA A 121 -11.05 -1.38 7.13
CA ALA A 121 -11.41 -2.63 6.49
C ALA A 121 -10.70 -2.84 5.14
N MET A 122 -10.61 -1.79 4.32
CA MET A 122 -9.90 -1.83 3.04
C MET A 122 -8.40 -2.08 3.22
N LEU A 123 -7.76 -1.47 4.23
CA LEU A 123 -6.36 -1.73 4.57
C LEU A 123 -6.14 -3.18 5.07
N ILE A 124 -7.06 -3.69 5.89
CA ILE A 124 -7.03 -5.08 6.38
C ILE A 124 -7.20 -6.05 5.20
N GLY A 125 -8.20 -5.83 4.34
CA GLY A 125 -8.45 -6.65 3.17
C GLY A 125 -7.25 -6.69 2.22
N TYR A 126 -6.64 -5.54 1.95
CA TYR A 126 -5.40 -5.45 1.19
C TYR A 126 -4.28 -6.30 1.83
N GLY A 127 -4.11 -6.22 3.15
CA GLY A 127 -3.09 -6.97 3.87
C GLY A 127 -3.36 -8.48 3.91
N ALA A 128 -4.60 -8.89 4.16
CA ALA A 128 -4.99 -10.28 4.38
C ALA A 128 -5.24 -11.05 3.09
N ILE A 129 -6.00 -10.47 2.14
CA ILE A 129 -6.36 -11.13 0.87
C ILE A 129 -5.22 -10.94 -0.15
N GLY A 130 -4.96 -9.71 -0.57
CA GLY A 130 -3.88 -9.32 -1.47
C GLY A 130 -3.85 -10.12 -2.78
N SER A 131 -4.66 -9.73 -3.76
CA SER A 131 -4.80 -10.45 -5.03
C SER A 131 -3.51 -10.56 -5.84
N ASP A 132 -2.61 -9.58 -5.73
CA ASP A 132 -1.26 -9.60 -6.29
C ASP A 132 -0.42 -10.76 -5.74
N ARG A 133 -0.55 -11.04 -4.43
CA ARG A 133 0.15 -12.14 -3.76
C ARG A 133 -0.42 -13.51 -4.13
N ILE A 134 -1.70 -13.59 -4.55
CA ILE A 134 -2.30 -14.81 -5.05
C ILE A 134 -1.61 -15.22 -6.36
N ALA A 135 -1.57 -14.30 -7.33
CA ALA A 135 -0.94 -14.54 -8.63
C ALA A 135 0.54 -14.94 -8.49
N TYR A 136 1.26 -14.26 -7.60
CA TYR A 136 2.66 -14.58 -7.32
C TYR A 136 2.80 -15.91 -6.56
N GLY A 137 1.94 -16.16 -5.58
CA GLY A 137 2.00 -17.35 -4.73
C GLY A 137 1.79 -18.64 -5.48
N ILE A 138 0.90 -18.69 -6.48
CA ILE A 138 0.63 -19.87 -7.31
C ILE A 138 1.89 -20.35 -8.07
N THR A 139 2.85 -19.44 -8.33
CA THR A 139 4.09 -19.77 -9.00
C THR A 139 5.04 -20.60 -8.13
N PHE A 140 4.95 -20.47 -6.79
CA PHE A 140 5.88 -21.08 -5.84
C PHE A 140 5.23 -22.16 -4.96
N PHE A 141 3.92 -22.10 -4.77
CA PHE A 141 3.19 -22.99 -3.87
C PHE A 141 2.03 -23.67 -4.57
N GLU A 142 1.65 -24.84 -4.06
CA GLU A 142 0.49 -25.57 -4.53
C GLU A 142 -0.78 -24.70 -4.41
N SER A 143 -1.65 -24.78 -5.41
CA SER A 143 -2.91 -24.02 -5.46
C SER A 143 -3.77 -24.22 -4.21
N ARG A 144 -3.69 -25.40 -3.57
CA ARG A 144 -4.39 -25.71 -2.32
C ARG A 144 -3.94 -24.81 -1.16
N ILE A 145 -2.63 -24.57 -1.03
CA ILE A 145 -2.06 -23.71 0.02
C ILE A 145 -2.55 -22.26 -0.19
N ILE A 146 -2.50 -21.80 -1.45
CA ILE A 146 -2.97 -20.46 -1.80
C ILE A 146 -4.46 -20.32 -1.57
N ALA A 147 -5.28 -21.31 -1.92
CA ALA A 147 -6.71 -21.30 -1.68
C ALA A 147 -7.05 -21.21 -0.18
N ILE A 148 -6.37 -22.01 0.66
CA ILE A 148 -6.53 -21.95 2.12
C ILE A 148 -6.14 -20.56 2.64
N ARG A 149 -5.00 -20.00 2.18
CA ARG A 149 -4.57 -18.66 2.56
C ARG A 149 -5.62 -17.59 2.22
N VAL A 150 -6.20 -17.66 1.02
CA VAL A 150 -7.24 -16.71 0.59
C VAL A 150 -8.49 -16.87 1.43
N ALA A 151 -8.96 -18.09 1.65
CA ALA A 151 -10.13 -18.37 2.48
C ALA A 151 -9.94 -17.83 3.92
N VAL A 152 -8.78 -18.06 4.52
CA VAL A 152 -8.43 -17.51 5.85
C VAL A 152 -8.35 -15.97 5.79
N GLY A 153 -7.76 -15.39 4.75
CA GLY A 153 -7.67 -13.95 4.58
C GLY A 153 -9.05 -13.28 4.48
N VAL A 154 -9.96 -13.86 3.69
CA VAL A 154 -11.34 -13.37 3.59
C VAL A 154 -12.06 -13.50 4.94
N LEU A 155 -11.95 -14.64 5.61
CA LEU A 155 -12.55 -14.87 6.92
C LEU A 155 -12.06 -13.85 7.95
N LEU A 156 -10.74 -13.64 8.04
CA LEU A 156 -10.15 -12.66 8.94
C LEU A 156 -10.58 -11.24 8.62
N THR A 157 -10.68 -10.89 7.34
CA THR A 157 -11.17 -9.58 6.91
C THR A 157 -12.62 -9.37 7.36
N VAL A 158 -13.49 -10.35 7.12
CA VAL A 158 -14.91 -10.27 7.53
C VAL A 158 -15.04 -10.20 9.05
N LEU A 159 -14.30 -11.03 9.80
CA LEU A 159 -14.31 -10.99 11.28
C LEU A 159 -13.81 -9.64 11.81
N ALA A 160 -12.74 -9.10 11.23
CA ALA A 160 -12.26 -7.77 11.60
C ALA A 160 -13.29 -6.66 11.29
N CYS A 161 -14.00 -6.77 10.17
CA CYS A 161 -15.08 -5.85 9.82
C CYS A 161 -16.27 -5.88 10.78
N LEU A 162 -16.51 -7.00 11.48
CA LEU A 162 -17.58 -7.10 12.49
C LEU A 162 -17.24 -6.38 13.80
N ILE A 163 -15.97 -6.08 14.02
CA ILE A 163 -15.46 -5.39 15.22
C ILE A 163 -15.36 -3.87 14.99
N LEU A 164 -15.25 -3.44 13.74
CA LEU A 164 -15.15 -2.04 13.32
C LEU A 164 -16.51 -1.36 13.21
#